data_fd93fc89b4657d8ff5f8d62e5a21ba28
#
_entry.id   fd93fc89b4657d8ff5f8d62e5a21ba28
#
_cell.length_a   1.000
_cell.length_b   1.000
_cell.length_c   1.000
_cell.angle_alpha   90.00
_cell.angle_beta   90.00
_cell.angle_gamma   90.00
#
_symmetry.space_group_name_H-M   'P 1'
#
loop_
_entity.id
_entity.type
_entity.pdbx_description
1 polymer ?
#
loop_
_entity_poly.entity_id
_entity_poly.type
_entity_poly.pdbx_seq_one_letter_code
_entity_poly.pdbx_strand_id
1 'polypeptide(L)'
;MFSVIFPGQGSQLVGMGKDLHDKYSLVQNLFKEADDILKFSLSGLILNGPKEELDLTENTQPAIFLISYSIFKLIKEEFNIDLNKANFFAGHSLGEYSALASAGSLSFSDTLKILKIRGTAMQSSVPKGTGGMIAVLGSDIKKIENLISENKNKYECFIANDNSVGQIVLSGNIEDLERMMVDLKSVNIKNIKLPVSAPFHCKLMNKATYVMNEELTKLNFKEPKNTLISNVTGKVISNSDELKSLLIKQIESRVRWRESVLLMINKGTTQFIEIGPGKVLSGLIKRIDRNVKVNAINSEEDIKLININE
;
A
#
# COMPACT_ATOMS: atom_id res chain seq x y z
N MET A 1 4.12 19.82 12.03
CA MET A 1 4.52 19.26 10.72
C MET A 1 3.62 18.07 10.38
N PHE A 2 3.21 17.90 9.12
CA PHE A 2 2.35 16.79 8.71
C PHE A 2 2.95 15.96 7.57
N SER A 3 2.49 14.72 7.45
CA SER A 3 2.83 13.79 6.36
C SER A 3 1.57 13.23 5.72
N VAL A 4 1.61 12.99 4.43
CA VAL A 4 0.52 12.38 3.66
C VAL A 4 0.85 10.91 3.42
N ILE A 5 -0.12 10.04 3.66
CA ILE A 5 0.06 8.60 3.50
C ILE A 5 -1.07 7.99 2.67
N PHE A 6 -0.74 6.91 1.95
CA PHE A 6 -1.64 6.25 1.02
C PHE A 6 -1.80 4.77 1.35
N PRO A 7 -3.05 4.26 1.47
CA PRO A 7 -3.31 2.89 1.86
C PRO A 7 -2.90 1.88 0.78
N GLY A 8 -2.75 0.64 1.22
CA GLY A 8 -2.51 -0.53 0.38
C GLY A 8 -3.71 -1.45 0.27
N GLN A 9 -3.48 -2.64 -0.29
CA GLN A 9 -4.48 -3.70 -0.45
C GLN A 9 -5.08 -4.10 0.91
N GLY A 10 -6.38 -4.35 0.93
CA GLY A 10 -7.18 -4.60 2.14
C GLY A 10 -7.99 -3.38 2.60
N SER A 11 -7.85 -2.24 1.94
CA SER A 11 -8.65 -1.02 2.19
C SER A 11 -9.82 -0.87 1.21
N GLN A 12 -9.87 -1.66 0.11
CA GLN A 12 -10.90 -1.57 -0.91
C GLN A 12 -12.28 -1.99 -0.40
N LEU A 13 -13.31 -1.29 -0.87
CA LEU A 13 -14.71 -1.59 -0.63
C LEU A 13 -15.53 -1.27 -1.89
N VAL A 14 -16.53 -2.09 -2.22
CA VAL A 14 -17.51 -1.74 -3.26
C VAL A 14 -18.23 -0.48 -2.82
N GLY A 15 -18.35 0.49 -3.73
CA GLY A 15 -18.94 1.79 -3.45
C GLY A 15 -17.96 2.83 -2.88
N MET A 16 -16.69 2.50 -2.68
CA MET A 16 -15.69 3.49 -2.23
C MET A 16 -15.62 4.69 -3.17
N GLY A 17 -15.64 5.90 -2.62
CA GLY A 17 -15.59 7.15 -3.37
C GLY A 17 -16.87 7.50 -4.13
N LYS A 18 -17.97 6.75 -3.95
CA LYS A 18 -19.23 6.98 -4.69
C LYS A 18 -19.81 8.37 -4.43
N ASP A 19 -19.84 8.83 -3.20
CA ASP A 19 -20.31 10.15 -2.80
C ASP A 19 -19.53 11.28 -3.49
N LEU A 20 -18.20 11.12 -3.59
CA LEU A 20 -17.32 12.07 -4.29
C LEU A 20 -17.52 11.99 -5.82
N HIS A 21 -17.67 10.79 -6.37
CA HIS A 21 -17.96 10.58 -7.78
C HIS A 21 -19.30 11.22 -8.17
N ASP A 22 -20.37 11.00 -7.39
CA ASP A 22 -21.69 11.51 -7.71
C ASP A 22 -21.75 13.05 -7.66
N LYS A 23 -20.88 13.69 -6.87
CA LYS A 23 -20.89 15.13 -6.61
C LYS A 23 -19.89 15.94 -7.45
N TYR A 24 -18.71 15.41 -7.75
CA TYR A 24 -17.61 16.17 -8.33
C TYR A 24 -17.24 15.70 -9.74
N SER A 25 -17.38 16.61 -10.72
CA SER A 25 -17.00 16.34 -12.12
C SER A 25 -15.51 15.97 -12.27
N LEU A 26 -14.65 16.52 -11.44
CA LEU A 26 -13.24 16.14 -11.38
C LEU A 26 -13.07 14.64 -11.14
N VAL A 27 -13.80 14.09 -10.18
CA VAL A 27 -13.74 12.65 -9.83
C VAL A 27 -14.32 11.81 -10.96
N GLN A 28 -15.48 12.22 -11.52
CA GLN A 28 -16.11 11.55 -12.67
C GLN A 28 -15.15 11.46 -13.87
N ASN A 29 -14.45 12.55 -14.16
CA ASN A 29 -13.50 12.61 -15.27
C ASN A 29 -12.30 11.66 -15.04
N LEU A 30 -11.75 11.59 -13.83
CA LEU A 30 -10.68 10.64 -13.49
C LEU A 30 -11.13 9.18 -13.58
N PHE A 31 -12.36 8.87 -13.17
CA PHE A 31 -12.93 7.53 -13.31
C PHE A 31 -13.09 7.14 -14.77
N LYS A 32 -13.64 8.04 -15.59
CA LYS A 32 -13.76 7.84 -17.04
C LYS A 32 -12.40 7.68 -17.71
N GLU A 33 -11.43 8.54 -17.37
CA GLU A 33 -10.06 8.45 -17.88
C GLU A 33 -9.43 7.11 -17.50
N ALA A 34 -9.66 6.60 -16.29
CA ALA A 34 -9.16 5.30 -15.86
C ALA A 34 -9.74 4.16 -16.70
N ASP A 35 -11.04 4.15 -16.98
CA ASP A 35 -11.68 3.16 -17.84
C ASP A 35 -11.12 3.23 -19.27
N ASP A 36 -10.94 4.43 -19.80
CA ASP A 36 -10.38 4.66 -21.13
C ASP A 36 -8.92 4.16 -21.24
N ILE A 37 -8.12 4.36 -20.20
CA ILE A 37 -6.71 3.91 -20.14
C ILE A 37 -6.63 2.39 -20.05
N LEU A 38 -7.41 1.78 -19.17
CA LEU A 38 -7.36 0.35 -18.90
C LEU A 38 -8.14 -0.50 -19.90
N LYS A 39 -8.98 0.15 -20.74
CA LYS A 39 -9.91 -0.52 -21.67
C LYS A 39 -10.84 -1.51 -21.00
N PHE A 40 -11.23 -1.20 -19.77
CA PHE A 40 -12.10 -2.02 -18.94
C PHE A 40 -12.80 -1.12 -17.91
N SER A 41 -14.05 -1.45 -17.52
CA SER A 41 -14.83 -0.63 -16.59
C SER A 41 -14.38 -0.82 -15.13
N LEU A 42 -13.24 -0.22 -14.78
CA LEU A 42 -12.77 -0.15 -13.40
C LEU A 42 -13.75 0.66 -12.53
N SER A 43 -14.30 1.73 -13.10
CA SER A 43 -15.31 2.57 -12.43
C SER A 43 -16.54 1.77 -12.04
N GLY A 44 -17.09 0.98 -12.95
CA GLY A 44 -18.24 0.11 -12.69
C GLY A 44 -17.94 -0.91 -11.59
N LEU A 45 -16.74 -1.50 -11.62
CA LEU A 45 -16.31 -2.46 -10.61
C LEU A 45 -16.16 -1.81 -9.22
N ILE A 46 -15.61 -0.61 -9.14
CA ILE A 46 -15.48 0.14 -7.88
C ILE A 46 -16.83 0.49 -7.30
N LEU A 47 -17.74 1.04 -8.13
CA LEU A 47 -19.03 1.59 -7.67
C LEU A 47 -20.07 0.52 -7.38
N ASN A 48 -20.08 -0.57 -8.15
CA ASN A 48 -21.17 -1.55 -8.16
C ASN A 48 -20.72 -3.00 -7.87
N GLY A 49 -19.41 -3.28 -7.87
CA GLY A 49 -18.86 -4.62 -7.69
C GLY A 49 -18.96 -5.50 -8.95
N PRO A 50 -18.88 -6.83 -8.80
CA PRO A 50 -18.94 -7.58 -7.54
C PRO A 50 -17.65 -7.49 -6.71
N LYS A 51 -17.77 -7.72 -5.40
CA LYS A 51 -16.67 -7.63 -4.44
C LYS A 51 -15.55 -8.63 -4.76
N GLU A 52 -15.89 -9.82 -5.16
CA GLU A 52 -14.95 -10.90 -5.48
C GLU A 52 -14.00 -10.51 -6.63
N GLU A 53 -14.50 -9.77 -7.63
CA GLU A 53 -13.68 -9.26 -8.72
C GLU A 53 -12.85 -8.04 -8.29
N LEU A 54 -13.41 -7.16 -7.44
CA LEU A 54 -12.67 -6.03 -6.88
C LEU A 54 -11.52 -6.49 -6.00
N ASP A 55 -11.65 -7.62 -5.30
CA ASP A 55 -10.63 -8.21 -4.44
C ASP A 55 -9.52 -8.93 -5.20
N LEU A 56 -9.66 -9.16 -6.51
CA LEU A 56 -8.56 -9.65 -7.34
C LEU A 56 -7.44 -8.59 -7.34
N THR A 57 -6.23 -9.02 -7.02
CA THR A 57 -5.07 -8.11 -6.85
C THR A 57 -4.86 -7.20 -8.05
N GLU A 58 -5.09 -7.69 -9.25
CA GLU A 58 -4.99 -6.92 -10.50
C GLU A 58 -6.03 -5.82 -10.65
N ASN A 59 -7.17 -5.91 -9.96
CA ASN A 59 -8.21 -4.90 -9.93
C ASN A 59 -8.10 -4.01 -8.68
N THR A 60 -7.78 -4.62 -7.54
CA THR A 60 -7.62 -3.92 -6.26
C THR A 60 -6.58 -2.79 -6.34
N GLN A 61 -5.42 -3.06 -6.95
CA GLN A 61 -4.32 -2.10 -6.97
C GLN A 61 -4.68 -0.83 -7.74
N PRO A 62 -5.13 -0.87 -9.00
CA PRO A 62 -5.53 0.33 -9.71
C PRO A 62 -6.79 0.99 -9.11
N ALA A 63 -7.69 0.23 -8.48
CA ALA A 63 -8.89 0.77 -7.84
C ALA A 63 -8.55 1.64 -6.62
N ILE A 64 -7.71 1.14 -5.71
CA ILE A 64 -7.25 1.92 -4.54
C ILE A 64 -6.48 3.16 -4.97
N PHE A 65 -5.63 3.03 -6.00
CA PHE A 65 -4.91 4.17 -6.56
C PHE A 65 -5.86 5.22 -7.12
N LEU A 66 -6.84 4.83 -7.92
CA LEU A 66 -7.83 5.76 -8.52
C LEU A 66 -8.54 6.57 -7.43
N ILE A 67 -9.02 5.91 -6.37
CA ILE A 67 -9.68 6.59 -5.26
C ILE A 67 -8.71 7.54 -4.53
N SER A 68 -7.53 7.04 -4.17
CA SER A 68 -6.54 7.84 -3.45
C SER A 68 -6.11 9.08 -4.23
N TYR A 69 -5.85 8.92 -5.52
CA TYR A 69 -5.46 10.02 -6.39
C TYR A 69 -6.60 11.00 -6.63
N SER A 70 -7.84 10.51 -6.80
CA SER A 70 -9.02 11.36 -6.94
C SER A 70 -9.26 12.23 -5.72
N ILE A 71 -9.17 11.67 -4.52
CA ILE A 71 -9.29 12.43 -3.26
C ILE A 71 -8.15 13.45 -3.15
N PHE A 72 -6.91 13.07 -3.44
CA PHE A 72 -5.76 13.98 -3.41
C PHE A 72 -5.95 15.17 -4.34
N LYS A 73 -6.41 14.93 -5.58
CA LYS A 73 -6.69 15.98 -6.55
C LYS A 73 -7.85 16.87 -6.11
N LEU A 74 -8.92 16.27 -5.60
CA LEU A 74 -10.10 16.98 -5.12
C LEU A 74 -9.74 17.96 -3.97
N ILE A 75 -8.96 17.50 -2.97
CA ILE A 75 -8.50 18.33 -1.86
C ILE A 75 -7.75 19.56 -2.37
N LYS A 76 -6.91 19.38 -3.36
CA LYS A 76 -6.10 20.45 -3.93
C LYS A 76 -6.91 21.41 -4.80
N GLU A 77 -7.75 20.89 -5.69
CA GLU A 77 -8.38 21.67 -6.76
C GLU A 77 -9.71 22.31 -6.35
N GLU A 78 -10.50 21.63 -5.50
CA GLU A 78 -11.82 22.12 -5.08
C GLU A 78 -11.81 22.71 -3.67
N PHE A 79 -10.94 22.23 -2.78
CA PHE A 79 -10.87 22.71 -1.40
C PHE A 79 -9.70 23.66 -1.14
N ASN A 80 -8.81 23.87 -2.14
CA ASN A 80 -7.65 24.75 -2.05
C ASN A 80 -6.71 24.46 -0.87
N ILE A 81 -6.63 23.18 -0.47
CA ILE A 81 -5.71 22.73 0.59
C ILE A 81 -4.43 22.22 -0.07
N ASP A 82 -3.31 22.89 0.22
CA ASP A 82 -2.02 22.53 -0.37
C ASP A 82 -1.31 21.40 0.39
N LEU A 83 -1.59 20.17 -0.01
CA LEU A 83 -0.94 18.99 0.56
C LEU A 83 0.55 18.87 0.19
N ASN A 84 1.06 19.64 -0.80
CA ASN A 84 2.49 19.63 -1.11
C ASN A 84 3.34 20.28 0.00
N LYS A 85 2.73 20.96 0.96
CA LYS A 85 3.40 21.43 2.20
C LYS A 85 3.75 20.28 3.16
N ALA A 86 3.30 19.05 2.90
CA ALA A 86 3.66 17.89 3.72
C ALA A 86 5.16 17.60 3.64
N ASN A 87 5.75 17.27 4.77
CA ASN A 87 7.17 16.93 4.88
C ASN A 87 7.52 15.64 4.17
N PHE A 88 6.60 14.67 4.25
CA PHE A 88 6.80 13.36 3.65
C PHE A 88 5.53 12.87 2.98
N PHE A 89 5.72 12.17 1.87
CA PHE A 89 4.72 11.29 1.28
C PHE A 89 5.20 9.85 1.43
N ALA A 90 4.31 8.98 1.88
CA ALA A 90 4.58 7.55 2.01
C ALA A 90 3.32 6.75 1.65
N GLY A 91 3.50 5.49 1.28
CA GLY A 91 2.38 4.61 1.02
C GLY A 91 2.73 3.16 1.33
N HIS A 92 1.74 2.35 1.62
CA HIS A 92 1.93 0.95 1.95
C HIS A 92 1.80 0.09 0.69
N SER A 93 2.85 -0.62 0.28
CA SER A 93 2.88 -1.48 -0.90
C SER A 93 2.47 -0.71 -2.19
N LEU A 94 1.30 -1.01 -2.78
CA LEU A 94 0.76 -0.24 -3.92
C LEU A 94 0.59 1.26 -3.59
N GLY A 95 0.35 1.60 -2.33
CA GLY A 95 0.23 2.99 -1.88
C GLY A 95 1.50 3.82 -2.10
N GLU A 96 2.69 3.19 -2.19
CA GLU A 96 3.93 3.89 -2.57
C GLU A 96 3.82 4.47 -3.99
N TYR A 97 3.14 3.79 -4.92
CA TYR A 97 2.83 4.33 -6.24
C TYR A 97 1.83 5.49 -6.19
N SER A 98 0.86 5.45 -5.27
CA SER A 98 -0.06 6.58 -5.05
C SER A 98 0.70 7.80 -4.52
N ALA A 99 1.64 7.60 -3.60
CA ALA A 99 2.53 8.66 -3.10
C ALA A 99 3.38 9.28 -4.22
N LEU A 100 3.94 8.44 -5.10
CA LEU A 100 4.73 8.86 -6.27
C LEU A 100 3.94 9.71 -7.25
N ALA A 101 2.75 9.26 -7.64
CA ALA A 101 1.88 9.99 -8.56
C ALA A 101 1.43 11.32 -7.95
N SER A 102 1.08 11.33 -6.67
CA SER A 102 0.69 12.54 -5.95
C SER A 102 1.84 13.54 -5.80
N ALA A 103 3.09 13.06 -5.65
CA ALA A 103 4.30 13.87 -5.65
C ALA A 103 4.74 14.30 -7.06
N GLY A 104 4.05 13.86 -8.11
CA GLY A 104 4.31 14.23 -9.50
C GLY A 104 5.49 13.49 -10.15
N SER A 105 5.97 12.41 -9.54
CA SER A 105 7.06 11.60 -10.08
C SER A 105 6.62 10.71 -11.25
N LEU A 106 5.40 10.17 -11.18
CA LEU A 106 4.75 9.44 -12.27
C LEU A 106 3.46 10.13 -12.71
N SER A 107 3.08 9.95 -13.97
CA SER A 107 1.77 10.38 -14.46
C SER A 107 0.65 9.50 -13.90
N PHE A 108 -0.59 10.03 -13.88
CA PHE A 108 -1.79 9.25 -13.54
C PHE A 108 -1.92 8.02 -14.44
N SER A 109 -1.78 8.22 -15.75
CA SER A 109 -1.90 7.15 -16.75
C SER A 109 -0.86 6.05 -16.55
N ASP A 110 0.43 6.43 -16.37
CA ASP A 110 1.49 5.44 -16.19
C ASP A 110 1.32 4.68 -14.87
N THR A 111 0.93 5.39 -13.80
CA THR A 111 0.69 4.77 -12.50
C THR A 111 -0.46 3.77 -12.54
N LEU A 112 -1.55 4.12 -13.22
CA LEU A 112 -2.72 3.24 -13.35
C LEU A 112 -2.36 1.96 -14.13
N LYS A 113 -1.67 2.10 -15.27
CA LYS A 113 -1.21 0.97 -16.10
C LYS A 113 -0.25 0.07 -15.36
N ILE A 114 0.77 0.66 -14.71
CA ILE A 114 1.79 -0.12 -14.02
C ILE A 114 1.21 -0.87 -12.81
N LEU A 115 0.22 -0.31 -12.11
CA LEU A 115 -0.46 -0.99 -11.01
C LEU A 115 -1.34 -2.15 -11.49
N LYS A 116 -1.98 -2.04 -12.65
CA LYS A 116 -2.69 -3.17 -13.29
C LYS A 116 -1.72 -4.29 -13.63
N ILE A 117 -0.59 -3.96 -14.27
CA ILE A 117 0.48 -4.93 -14.61
C ILE A 117 1.05 -5.56 -13.34
N ARG A 118 1.36 -4.73 -12.32
CA ARG A 118 1.88 -5.20 -11.03
C ARG A 118 0.93 -6.19 -10.36
N GLY A 119 -0.35 -5.85 -10.29
CA GLY A 119 -1.36 -6.72 -9.71
C GLY A 119 -1.45 -8.07 -10.41
N THR A 120 -1.50 -8.07 -11.74
CA THR A 120 -1.52 -9.28 -12.56
C THR A 120 -0.25 -10.12 -12.39
N ALA A 121 0.93 -9.49 -12.45
CA ALA A 121 2.21 -10.18 -12.31
C ALA A 121 2.39 -10.82 -10.93
N MET A 122 2.02 -10.08 -9.86
CA MET A 122 2.09 -10.60 -8.49
C MET A 122 1.09 -11.75 -8.25
N GLN A 123 -0.13 -11.65 -8.78
CA GLN A 123 -1.15 -12.69 -8.65
C GLN A 123 -0.74 -13.98 -9.40
N SER A 124 -0.08 -13.85 -10.55
CA SER A 124 0.33 -14.99 -11.40
C SER A 124 1.72 -15.54 -11.09
N SER A 125 2.45 -14.96 -10.12
CA SER A 125 3.83 -15.39 -9.81
C SER A 125 3.93 -16.82 -9.31
N VAL A 126 2.90 -17.30 -8.62
CA VAL A 126 2.77 -18.68 -8.15
C VAL A 126 1.42 -19.26 -8.58
N PRO A 127 1.30 -20.58 -8.72
CA PRO A 127 0.01 -21.21 -8.99
C PRO A 127 -1.03 -20.84 -7.92
N LYS A 128 -2.28 -20.63 -8.36
CA LYS A 128 -3.39 -20.30 -7.44
C LYS A 128 -3.52 -21.37 -6.36
N GLY A 129 -3.58 -20.96 -5.11
CA GLY A 129 -3.74 -21.87 -3.97
C GLY A 129 -2.44 -22.47 -3.41
N THR A 130 -1.26 -22.16 -3.99
CA THR A 130 0.03 -22.66 -3.46
C THR A 130 0.72 -21.68 -2.53
N GLY A 131 0.43 -20.39 -2.64
CA GLY A 131 0.99 -19.34 -1.80
C GLY A 131 -0.07 -18.64 -0.96
N GLY A 132 0.35 -17.96 0.09
CA GLY A 132 -0.54 -17.23 0.98
C GLY A 132 0.17 -16.31 1.95
N MET A 133 -0.60 -15.70 2.83
CA MET A 133 -0.10 -14.83 3.88
C MET A 133 -0.85 -15.06 5.20
N ILE A 134 -0.17 -14.83 6.31
CA ILE A 134 -0.75 -14.85 7.66
C ILE A 134 -0.39 -13.58 8.43
N ALA A 135 -1.33 -13.05 9.18
CA ALA A 135 -1.06 -11.99 10.14
C ALA A 135 -0.68 -12.61 11.50
N VAL A 136 0.44 -12.17 12.05
CA VAL A 136 0.92 -12.52 13.38
C VAL A 136 0.63 -11.34 14.31
N LEU A 137 -0.04 -11.60 15.43
CA LEU A 137 -0.53 -10.57 16.34
C LEU A 137 0.08 -10.72 17.73
N GLY A 138 0.40 -9.58 18.37
CA GLY A 138 0.88 -9.55 19.76
C GLY A 138 2.33 -9.99 19.94
N SER A 139 3.15 -9.98 18.87
CA SER A 139 4.57 -10.34 18.94
C SER A 139 5.46 -9.23 18.37
N ASP A 140 6.68 -9.16 18.83
CA ASP A 140 7.68 -8.28 18.22
C ASP A 140 8.40 -8.96 17.04
N ILE A 141 9.00 -8.13 16.17
CA ILE A 141 9.60 -8.63 14.95
C ILE A 141 10.83 -9.50 15.17
N LYS A 142 11.65 -9.20 16.21
CA LYS A 142 12.86 -9.98 16.51
C LYS A 142 12.50 -11.40 16.93
N LYS A 143 11.44 -11.56 17.74
CA LYS A 143 10.94 -12.88 18.13
C LYS A 143 10.51 -13.71 16.91
N ILE A 144 9.86 -13.08 15.94
CA ILE A 144 9.42 -13.76 14.70
C ILE A 144 10.63 -14.07 13.81
N GLU A 145 11.59 -13.16 13.66
CA GLU A 145 12.85 -13.38 12.92
C GLU A 145 13.63 -14.57 13.50
N ASN A 146 13.75 -14.65 14.82
CA ASN A 146 14.39 -15.76 15.49
C ASN A 146 13.67 -17.08 15.25
N LEU A 147 12.33 -17.10 15.40
CA LEU A 147 11.52 -18.30 15.18
C LEU A 147 11.67 -18.83 13.74
N ILE A 148 11.66 -17.96 12.75
CA ILE A 148 11.90 -18.33 11.34
C ILE A 148 13.32 -18.88 11.17
N SER A 149 14.32 -18.21 11.73
CA SER A 149 15.73 -18.59 11.60
C SER A 149 16.03 -19.97 12.23
N GLU A 150 15.50 -20.23 13.41
CA GLU A 150 15.67 -21.48 14.14
C GLU A 150 14.99 -22.67 13.44
N ASN A 151 13.94 -22.39 12.66
CA ASN A 151 13.14 -23.43 11.99
C ASN A 151 13.27 -23.42 10.46
N LYS A 152 14.34 -22.82 9.90
CA LYS A 152 14.55 -22.73 8.44
C LYS A 152 14.57 -24.08 7.70
N ASN A 153 14.85 -25.18 8.39
CA ASN A 153 14.82 -26.53 7.83
C ASN A 153 13.41 -27.17 7.87
N LYS A 154 12.47 -26.57 8.60
CA LYS A 154 11.10 -27.07 8.77
C LYS A 154 10.12 -26.39 7.81
N TYR A 155 10.32 -25.09 7.56
CA TYR A 155 9.49 -24.30 6.64
C TYR A 155 10.25 -23.08 6.11
N GLU A 156 9.84 -22.61 4.96
CA GLU A 156 10.35 -21.40 4.34
C GLU A 156 9.28 -20.29 4.36
N CYS A 157 9.34 -19.46 5.40
CA CYS A 157 8.46 -18.32 5.60
C CYS A 157 9.25 -17.01 5.58
N PHE A 158 8.61 -15.95 5.10
CA PHE A 158 9.22 -14.63 4.95
C PHE A 158 8.39 -13.58 5.67
N ILE A 159 9.06 -12.57 6.26
CA ILE A 159 8.37 -11.40 6.76
C ILE A 159 8.03 -10.49 5.58
N ALA A 160 6.74 -10.45 5.23
CA ALA A 160 6.22 -9.61 4.16
C ALA A 160 6.00 -8.16 4.60
N ASN A 161 5.45 -7.95 5.81
CA ASN A 161 5.17 -6.61 6.33
C ASN A 161 5.52 -6.51 7.82
N ASP A 162 6.23 -5.45 8.19
CA ASP A 162 6.35 -4.97 9.57
C ASP A 162 5.43 -3.75 9.71
N ASN A 163 4.17 -4.03 10.10
CA ASN A 163 3.10 -3.05 10.04
C ASN A 163 3.03 -2.14 11.26
N SER A 164 3.19 -2.69 12.44
CA SER A 164 3.16 -1.94 13.72
C SER A 164 3.71 -2.80 14.85
N VAL A 165 3.85 -2.23 16.03
CA VAL A 165 4.12 -3.01 17.23
C VAL A 165 3.01 -4.05 17.39
N GLY A 166 3.40 -5.32 17.39
CA GLY A 166 2.47 -6.43 17.54
C GLY A 166 1.62 -6.78 16.31
N GLN A 167 1.99 -6.29 15.10
CA GLN A 167 1.36 -6.74 13.86
C GLN A 167 2.37 -6.92 12.75
N ILE A 168 2.68 -8.17 12.43
CA ILE A 168 3.61 -8.62 11.40
C ILE A 168 2.84 -9.49 10.41
N VAL A 169 3.16 -9.43 9.14
CA VAL A 169 2.60 -10.33 8.14
C VAL A 169 3.70 -11.22 7.59
N LEU A 170 3.43 -12.52 7.53
CA LEU A 170 4.31 -13.50 6.92
C LEU A 170 3.71 -13.96 5.59
N SER A 171 4.58 -14.28 4.64
CA SER A 171 4.24 -14.89 3.35
C SER A 171 5.08 -16.14 3.11
N GLY A 172 4.56 -17.04 2.27
CA GLY A 172 5.23 -18.30 1.93
C GLY A 172 4.30 -19.26 1.20
N ASN A 173 4.76 -20.46 0.97
CA ASN A 173 3.90 -21.57 0.55
C ASN A 173 2.88 -21.90 1.63
N ILE A 174 1.68 -22.31 1.24
CA ILE A 174 0.58 -22.57 2.20
C ILE A 174 0.98 -23.63 3.24
N GLU A 175 1.59 -24.73 2.81
CA GLU A 175 2.02 -25.79 3.70
C GLU A 175 3.05 -25.31 4.75
N ASP A 176 3.98 -24.45 4.34
CA ASP A 176 4.98 -23.86 5.23
C ASP A 176 4.33 -22.89 6.22
N LEU A 177 3.41 -22.08 5.75
CA LEU A 177 2.64 -21.16 6.61
C LEU A 177 1.79 -21.94 7.64
N GLU A 178 1.19 -23.06 7.26
CA GLU A 178 0.40 -23.90 8.17
C GLU A 178 1.28 -24.51 9.26
N ARG A 179 2.48 -25.00 8.93
CA ARG A 179 3.47 -25.44 9.90
C ARG A 179 3.88 -24.29 10.84
N MET A 180 4.16 -23.12 10.28
CA MET A 180 4.48 -21.92 11.06
C MET A 180 3.33 -21.50 11.99
N MET A 181 2.08 -21.61 11.54
CA MET A 181 0.90 -21.31 12.37
C MET A 181 0.79 -22.23 13.59
N VAL A 182 1.16 -23.51 13.45
CA VAL A 182 1.19 -24.48 14.56
C VAL A 182 2.25 -24.06 15.58
N ASP A 183 3.47 -23.74 15.12
CA ASP A 183 4.56 -23.32 16.00
C ASP A 183 4.24 -21.99 16.72
N LEU A 184 3.65 -21.04 16.04
CA LEU A 184 3.18 -19.77 16.65
C LEU A 184 2.15 -20.03 17.75
N LYS A 185 1.20 -20.95 17.52
CA LYS A 185 0.21 -21.34 18.54
C LYS A 185 0.85 -22.03 19.75
N SER A 186 1.85 -22.88 19.54
CA SER A 186 2.53 -23.60 20.63
C SER A 186 3.26 -22.65 21.59
N VAL A 187 3.65 -21.47 21.12
CA VAL A 187 4.28 -20.40 21.93
C VAL A 187 3.30 -19.25 22.27
N ASN A 188 1.98 -19.52 22.19
CA ASN A 188 0.89 -18.60 22.50
C ASN A 188 0.89 -17.29 21.68
N ILE A 189 1.34 -17.34 20.44
CA ILE A 189 1.28 -16.20 19.50
C ILE A 189 0.05 -16.35 18.61
N LYS A 190 -0.84 -15.36 18.67
CA LYS A 190 -2.05 -15.32 17.84
C LYS A 190 -1.68 -15.08 16.36
N ASN A 191 -2.29 -15.87 15.48
CA ASN A 191 -2.12 -15.72 14.05
C ASN A 191 -3.43 -15.97 13.29
N ILE A 192 -3.58 -15.35 12.11
CA ILE A 192 -4.79 -15.39 11.29
C ILE A 192 -4.38 -15.51 9.83
N LYS A 193 -4.96 -16.43 9.08
CA LYS A 193 -4.79 -16.54 7.63
C LYS A 193 -5.46 -15.33 6.95
N LEU A 194 -4.75 -14.68 6.03
CA LEU A 194 -5.30 -13.55 5.28
C LEU A 194 -6.03 -14.05 4.02
N PRO A 195 -7.10 -13.36 3.58
CA PRO A 195 -7.86 -13.73 2.39
C PRO A 195 -7.15 -13.29 1.10
N VAL A 196 -5.90 -13.71 0.93
CA VAL A 196 -5.08 -13.48 -0.25
C VAL A 196 -4.53 -14.81 -0.77
N SER A 197 -4.38 -14.93 -2.08
CA SER A 197 -4.01 -16.19 -2.75
C SER A 197 -2.59 -16.19 -3.32
N ALA A 198 -1.77 -15.21 -2.95
CA ALA A 198 -0.37 -15.12 -3.36
C ALA A 198 0.52 -14.68 -2.19
N PRO A 199 1.79 -15.14 -2.15
CA PRO A 199 2.75 -14.83 -1.08
C PRO A 199 3.50 -13.53 -1.39
N PHE A 200 2.83 -12.38 -1.25
CA PHE A 200 3.42 -11.08 -1.59
C PHE A 200 4.65 -10.74 -0.74
N HIS A 201 5.51 -9.88 -1.29
CA HIS A 201 6.68 -9.31 -0.62
C HIS A 201 7.71 -10.33 -0.11
N CYS A 202 7.96 -11.38 -0.90
CA CYS A 202 8.99 -12.37 -0.65
C CYS A 202 9.58 -12.90 -1.96
N LYS A 203 10.65 -13.69 -1.88
CA LYS A 203 11.36 -14.21 -3.05
C LYS A 203 10.52 -15.09 -4.00
N LEU A 204 9.36 -15.58 -3.56
CA LEU A 204 8.43 -16.31 -4.42
C LEU A 204 7.75 -15.40 -5.47
N MET A 205 7.93 -14.07 -5.35
CA MET A 205 7.46 -13.08 -6.31
C MET A 205 8.46 -12.77 -7.43
N ASN A 206 9.54 -13.52 -7.60
CA ASN A 206 10.62 -13.21 -8.54
C ASN A 206 10.12 -13.05 -10.00
N LYS A 207 9.10 -13.83 -10.41
CA LYS A 207 8.50 -13.68 -11.75
C LYS A 207 7.87 -12.29 -11.92
N ALA A 208 7.18 -11.78 -10.90
CA ALA A 208 6.65 -10.43 -10.93
C ALA A 208 7.76 -9.38 -10.94
N THR A 209 8.88 -9.61 -10.24
CA THR A 209 10.05 -8.73 -10.27
C THR A 209 10.60 -8.57 -11.69
N TYR A 210 10.70 -9.65 -12.48
CA TYR A 210 11.12 -9.56 -13.89
C TYR A 210 10.18 -8.70 -14.73
N VAL A 211 8.87 -8.95 -14.63
CA VAL A 211 7.86 -8.15 -15.34
C VAL A 211 7.95 -6.68 -14.92
N MET A 212 8.02 -6.40 -13.62
CA MET A 212 8.10 -5.04 -13.12
C MET A 212 9.40 -4.34 -13.51
N ASN A 213 10.52 -5.05 -13.57
CA ASN A 213 11.77 -4.49 -14.06
C ASN A 213 11.67 -4.04 -15.53
N GLU A 214 11.10 -4.88 -16.39
CA GLU A 214 10.88 -4.55 -17.79
C GLU A 214 9.94 -3.35 -17.97
N GLU A 215 8.84 -3.31 -17.23
CA GLU A 215 7.84 -2.27 -17.38
C GLU A 215 8.26 -0.93 -16.73
N LEU A 216 8.83 -0.96 -15.52
CA LEU A 216 9.30 0.25 -14.84
C LEU A 216 10.47 0.93 -15.56
N THR A 217 11.32 0.16 -16.27
CA THR A 217 12.42 0.75 -17.06
C THR A 217 11.94 1.55 -18.25
N LYS A 218 10.75 1.28 -18.79
CA LYS A 218 10.13 2.04 -19.90
C LYS A 218 9.54 3.38 -19.41
N LEU A 219 9.29 3.54 -18.11
CA LEU A 219 8.65 4.73 -17.57
C LEU A 219 9.65 5.85 -17.30
N ASN A 220 9.20 7.08 -17.53
CA ASN A 220 9.97 8.28 -17.23
C ASN A 220 9.58 8.80 -15.83
N PHE A 221 10.47 8.60 -14.87
CA PHE A 221 10.32 9.13 -13.51
C PHE A 221 10.85 10.56 -13.45
N LYS A 222 10.03 11.47 -12.96
CA LYS A 222 10.45 12.84 -12.63
C LYS A 222 10.86 12.90 -11.17
N GLU A 223 11.70 13.88 -10.83
CA GLU A 223 12.00 14.16 -9.42
C GLU A 223 10.71 14.50 -8.67
N PRO A 224 10.45 13.81 -7.54
CA PRO A 224 9.24 14.05 -6.76
C PRO A 224 9.28 15.42 -6.09
N LYS A 225 8.14 16.09 -6.03
CA LYS A 225 8.02 17.39 -5.35
C LYS A 225 8.10 17.29 -3.82
N ASN A 226 7.74 16.13 -3.29
CA ASN A 226 7.75 15.85 -1.86
C ASN A 226 8.76 14.75 -1.53
N THR A 227 9.29 14.78 -0.33
CA THR A 227 10.19 13.73 0.16
C THR A 227 9.41 12.41 0.29
N LEU A 228 9.88 11.37 -0.40
CA LEU A 228 9.29 10.04 -0.39
C LEU A 228 10.01 9.10 0.56
N ILE A 229 9.26 8.18 1.17
CA ILE A 229 9.80 7.12 2.02
C ILE A 229 9.63 5.77 1.34
N SER A 230 10.72 5.02 1.20
CA SER A 230 10.70 3.69 0.59
C SER A 230 10.21 2.61 1.54
N ASN A 231 9.35 1.72 1.06
CA ASN A 231 8.94 0.52 1.80
C ASN A 231 10.10 -0.46 2.02
N VAL A 232 11.07 -0.51 1.10
CA VAL A 232 12.20 -1.45 1.15
C VAL A 232 13.20 -1.08 2.24
N THR A 233 13.52 0.20 2.33
CA THR A 233 14.57 0.68 3.25
C THR A 233 14.01 1.30 4.53
N GLY A 234 12.73 1.72 4.55
CA GLY A 234 12.16 2.55 5.61
C GLY A 234 12.83 3.93 5.71
N LYS A 235 13.49 4.40 4.64
CA LYS A 235 14.27 5.65 4.61
C LYS A 235 13.80 6.56 3.49
N VAL A 236 14.26 7.80 3.52
CA VAL A 236 14.07 8.78 2.44
C VAL A 236 14.71 8.25 1.16
N ILE A 237 14.02 8.45 0.04
CA ILE A 237 14.52 8.16 -1.30
C ILE A 237 15.29 9.39 -1.79
N SER A 238 16.51 9.21 -2.28
CA SER A 238 17.44 10.29 -2.60
C SER A 238 17.18 10.93 -3.97
N ASN A 239 16.75 10.13 -4.96
CA ASN A 239 16.54 10.57 -6.34
C ASN A 239 15.66 9.60 -7.14
N SER A 240 15.32 9.97 -8.37
CA SER A 240 14.44 9.19 -9.25
C SER A 240 15.02 7.83 -9.67
N ASP A 241 16.33 7.69 -9.81
CA ASP A 241 16.98 6.42 -10.18
C ASP A 241 16.94 5.42 -9.03
N GLU A 242 17.23 5.87 -7.81
CA GLU A 242 17.08 5.06 -6.59
C GLU A 242 15.63 4.61 -6.43
N LEU A 243 14.67 5.51 -6.65
CA LEU A 243 13.24 5.25 -6.57
C LEU A 243 12.82 4.09 -7.48
N LYS A 244 13.21 4.12 -8.77
CA LYS A 244 12.92 3.04 -9.72
C LYS A 244 13.48 1.70 -9.24
N SER A 245 14.75 1.68 -8.82
CA SER A 245 15.40 0.48 -8.28
C SER A 245 14.68 -0.07 -7.05
N LEU A 246 14.23 0.81 -6.14
CA LEU A 246 13.53 0.42 -4.93
C LEU A 246 12.13 -0.13 -5.22
N LEU A 247 11.39 0.40 -6.21
CA LEU A 247 10.10 -0.14 -6.62
C LEU A 247 10.20 -1.56 -7.20
N ILE A 248 11.26 -1.85 -7.96
CA ILE A 248 11.53 -3.21 -8.45
C ILE A 248 11.81 -4.15 -7.27
N LYS A 249 12.68 -3.75 -6.35
CA LYS A 249 13.01 -4.52 -5.14
C LYS A 249 11.81 -4.70 -4.20
N GLN A 250 10.86 -3.75 -4.18
CA GLN A 250 9.68 -3.80 -3.31
C GLN A 250 8.84 -5.06 -3.52
N ILE A 251 8.83 -5.61 -4.73
CA ILE A 251 8.05 -6.80 -5.09
C ILE A 251 8.41 -8.01 -4.21
N GLU A 252 9.69 -8.21 -3.94
CA GLU A 252 10.23 -9.33 -3.13
C GLU A 252 10.64 -8.93 -1.72
N SER A 253 10.56 -7.63 -1.38
CA SER A 253 11.09 -7.12 -0.13
C SER A 253 9.98 -6.84 0.89
N ARG A 254 10.33 -7.01 2.16
CA ARG A 254 9.49 -6.62 3.30
C ARG A 254 9.08 -5.15 3.22
N VAL A 255 7.80 -4.88 3.41
CA VAL A 255 7.29 -3.54 3.65
C VAL A 255 7.64 -3.11 5.08
N ARG A 256 8.55 -2.16 5.25
CA ARG A 256 9.03 -1.62 6.53
C ARG A 256 8.15 -0.45 7.00
N TRP A 257 6.83 -0.71 7.10
CA TRP A 257 5.88 0.37 7.40
C TRP A 257 6.11 1.01 8.77
N ARG A 258 6.31 0.19 9.80
CA ARG A 258 6.59 0.67 11.15
C ARG A 258 7.85 1.54 11.20
N GLU A 259 8.93 1.11 10.53
CA GLU A 259 10.18 1.87 10.46
C GLU A 259 9.97 3.19 9.71
N SER A 260 9.19 3.19 8.62
CA SER A 260 8.84 4.40 7.85
C SER A 260 8.09 5.42 8.71
N VAL A 261 7.09 4.98 9.47
CA VAL A 261 6.32 5.85 10.38
C VAL A 261 7.21 6.41 11.48
N LEU A 262 8.03 5.59 12.12
CA LEU A 262 8.98 6.03 13.15
C LEU A 262 10.00 7.04 12.60
N LEU A 263 10.49 6.85 11.38
CA LEU A 263 11.37 7.84 10.73
C LEU A 263 10.67 9.19 10.59
N MET A 264 9.42 9.21 10.06
CA MET A 264 8.66 10.45 9.88
C MET A 264 8.42 11.15 11.22
N ILE A 265 8.04 10.43 12.27
CA ILE A 265 7.85 10.97 13.62
C ILE A 265 9.16 11.55 14.15
N ASN A 266 10.26 10.82 14.06
CA ASN A 266 11.60 11.28 14.50
C ASN A 266 12.09 12.51 13.72
N LYS A 267 11.57 12.72 12.50
CA LYS A 267 11.82 13.91 11.68
C LYS A 267 10.81 15.04 11.93
N GLY A 268 9.96 14.92 12.97
CA GLY A 268 9.07 15.99 13.43
C GLY A 268 7.63 15.90 12.92
N THR A 269 7.22 14.80 12.25
CA THR A 269 5.80 14.63 11.89
C THR A 269 4.95 14.40 13.12
N THR A 270 3.98 15.29 13.34
CA THR A 270 3.02 15.21 14.46
C THR A 270 1.59 14.89 14.00
N GLN A 271 1.35 14.94 12.68
CA GLN A 271 0.06 14.66 12.07
C GLN A 271 0.24 13.83 10.80
N PHE A 272 -0.56 12.77 10.65
CA PHE A 272 -0.65 11.98 9.43
C PHE A 272 -2.02 12.14 8.79
N ILE A 273 -2.05 12.30 7.48
CA ILE A 273 -3.27 12.40 6.67
C ILE A 273 -3.28 11.19 5.74
N GLU A 274 -4.14 10.21 6.03
CA GLU A 274 -4.35 9.04 5.18
C GLU A 274 -5.36 9.39 4.09
N ILE A 275 -4.94 9.33 2.83
CA ILE A 275 -5.76 9.67 1.68
C ILE A 275 -6.06 8.42 0.86
N GLY A 276 -7.32 8.01 0.84
CA GLY A 276 -7.77 6.82 0.13
C GLY A 276 -8.84 6.06 0.90
N PRO A 277 -9.26 4.88 0.41
CA PRO A 277 -10.34 4.14 1.04
C PRO A 277 -9.95 3.58 2.41
N GLY A 278 -10.89 3.63 3.35
CA GLY A 278 -10.74 3.05 4.68
C GLY A 278 -9.87 3.88 5.63
N LYS A 279 -9.36 3.24 6.68
CA LYS A 279 -8.55 3.85 7.75
C LYS A 279 -7.51 2.87 8.31
N VAL A 280 -6.99 2.00 7.45
CA VAL A 280 -6.09 0.92 7.86
C VAL A 280 -4.78 1.47 8.41
N LEU A 281 -4.14 2.39 7.68
CA LEU A 281 -2.86 2.97 8.11
C LEU A 281 -3.03 3.84 9.35
N SER A 282 -4.14 4.55 9.47
CA SER A 282 -4.50 5.32 10.67
C SER A 282 -4.50 4.43 11.91
N GLY A 283 -5.10 3.23 11.81
CA GLY A 283 -5.11 2.25 12.88
C GLY A 283 -3.71 1.71 13.21
N LEU A 284 -2.86 1.49 12.21
CA LEU A 284 -1.48 1.06 12.40
C LEU A 284 -0.63 2.12 13.08
N ILE A 285 -0.74 3.37 12.64
CA ILE A 285 0.01 4.51 13.22
C ILE A 285 -0.34 4.68 14.70
N LYS A 286 -1.62 4.62 15.07
CA LYS A 286 -2.04 4.72 16.48
C LYS A 286 -1.50 3.58 17.36
N ARG A 287 -1.12 2.44 16.78
CA ARG A 287 -0.42 1.36 17.50
C ARG A 287 1.08 1.59 17.60
N ILE A 288 1.67 2.36 16.66
CA ILE A 288 3.08 2.75 16.68
C ILE A 288 3.29 3.89 17.67
N ASP A 289 2.50 4.97 17.55
CA ASP A 289 2.53 6.11 18.46
C ASP A 289 1.11 6.69 18.62
N ARG A 290 0.63 6.73 19.87
CA ARG A 290 -0.70 7.23 20.20
C ARG A 290 -0.77 8.76 20.27
N ASN A 291 0.38 9.43 20.35
CA ASN A 291 0.46 10.88 20.55
C ASN A 291 0.30 11.65 19.23
N VAL A 292 0.62 11.04 18.08
CA VAL A 292 0.47 11.68 16.78
C VAL A 292 -1.00 11.79 16.37
N LYS A 293 -1.37 12.90 15.74
CA LYS A 293 -2.70 13.08 15.16
C LYS A 293 -2.81 12.28 13.87
N VAL A 294 -3.97 11.67 13.63
CA VAL A 294 -4.22 10.92 12.39
C VAL A 294 -5.61 11.28 11.87
N ASN A 295 -5.70 11.61 10.59
CA ASN A 295 -6.93 11.89 9.86
C ASN A 295 -7.02 10.92 8.67
N ALA A 296 -8.07 10.12 8.60
CA ALA A 296 -8.40 9.32 7.41
C ALA A 296 -9.41 10.09 6.56
N ILE A 297 -9.11 10.26 5.27
CA ILE A 297 -9.90 11.08 4.35
C ILE A 297 -10.53 10.16 3.30
N ASN A 298 -11.83 9.94 3.45
CA ASN A 298 -12.62 9.06 2.59
C ASN A 298 -13.81 9.78 1.95
N SER A 299 -14.28 10.87 2.57
CA SER A 299 -15.49 11.61 2.21
C SER A 299 -15.24 13.11 2.14
N GLU A 300 -16.21 13.85 1.65
CA GLU A 300 -16.18 15.32 1.66
C GLU A 300 -16.16 15.88 3.08
N GLU A 301 -16.88 15.26 4.00
CA GLU A 301 -16.90 15.65 5.41
C GLU A 301 -15.51 15.53 6.02
N ASP A 302 -14.78 14.45 5.71
CA ASP A 302 -13.40 14.27 6.18
C ASP A 302 -12.49 15.37 5.62
N ILE A 303 -12.66 15.75 4.33
CA ILE A 303 -11.88 16.82 3.70
C ILE A 303 -12.08 18.14 4.43
N LYS A 304 -13.34 18.50 4.75
CA LYS A 304 -13.68 19.73 5.48
C LYS A 304 -13.09 19.78 6.90
N LEU A 305 -12.80 18.62 7.48
CA LEU A 305 -12.18 18.52 8.81
C LEU A 305 -10.65 18.53 8.76
N ILE A 306 -10.04 18.59 7.57
CA ILE A 306 -8.59 18.73 7.46
C ILE A 306 -8.19 20.08 8.06
N ASN A 307 -7.45 20.02 9.16
CA ASN A 307 -6.79 21.17 9.75
C ASN A 307 -5.28 20.92 9.71
N ILE A 308 -4.64 21.54 8.73
CA ILE A 308 -3.19 21.56 8.62
C ILE A 308 -2.73 22.76 9.44
N ASN A 309 -2.38 22.51 10.72
CA ASN A 309 -1.77 23.55 11.54
C ASN A 309 -0.44 23.95 10.88
N GLU A 310 -0.32 25.21 10.48
CA GLU A 310 0.90 25.85 10.00
C GLU A 310 2.05 25.79 11.00
#